data_d31b359c9f06e7da5f6e6c4d983c8710
#
_entry.id   d31b359c9f06e7da5f6e6c4d983c8710
#
_cell.length_a   1.000
_cell.length_b   1.000
_cell.length_c   1.000
_cell.angle_alpha   90.00
_cell.angle_beta   90.00
_cell.angle_gamma   90.00
#
_symmetry.space_group_name_H-M   'P 1'
#
loop_
_entity.id
_entity.type
_entity.pdbx_description
1 polymer ?
#
loop_
_entity_poly.entity_id
_entity_poly.type
_entity_poly.pdbx_seq_one_letter_code
_entity_poly.pdbx_strand_id
1 'polypeptide(L)'
;HNDDILSPVQSNGVYVQDLPFFGGQFIWKANPAIVAKLEEVGALLKHQSIQHSYMHCWRHKTPLIYRATAQWFVGMDVPVADGETLRERALKAIEETDFVPAWGKQRLHNMIAGRPDWCISRQRNWGVPIPFFLHRESGELHPRTVELIEQVAQRVEQQGIDAWFNLDAAELLGDEAAQYEKISDTLDVWFDSGTTHWHVMRG
;
A
#
# COMPACT_ATOMS: atom_id res chain seq x y z
N HIS A 1 -7.96 -6.01 10.91
CA HIS A 1 -8.09 -5.24 12.17
C HIS A 1 -8.25 -3.74 11.95
N ASN A 2 -8.91 -3.32 10.87
CA ASN A 2 -9.08 -1.91 10.52
C ASN A 2 -10.55 -1.47 10.53
N ASP A 3 -11.42 -2.23 11.14
CA ASP A 3 -12.87 -2.04 11.09
C ASP A 3 -13.35 -0.74 11.78
N ASP A 4 -12.47 -0.12 12.59
CA ASP A 4 -12.77 1.10 13.35
C ASP A 4 -12.11 2.38 12.79
N ILE A 5 -11.42 2.32 11.65
CA ILE A 5 -10.77 3.50 11.09
C ILE A 5 -11.75 4.28 10.22
N LEU A 6 -12.22 5.42 10.72
CA LEU A 6 -12.99 6.35 9.93
C LEU A 6 -12.11 7.00 8.85
N SER A 7 -12.42 6.75 7.59
CA SER A 7 -11.75 7.38 6.45
C SER A 7 -12.76 8.17 5.60
N PRO A 8 -13.20 9.34 6.07
CA PRO A 8 -14.27 10.08 5.43
C PRO A 8 -13.86 10.78 4.13
N VAL A 9 -12.56 10.77 3.78
CA VAL A 9 -12.04 11.42 2.59
C VAL A 9 -11.75 10.38 1.51
N GLN A 10 -12.39 10.51 0.37
CA GLN A 10 -12.19 9.67 -0.81
C GLN A 10 -10.85 9.95 -1.50
N SER A 11 -10.47 9.11 -2.46
CA SER A 11 -9.20 9.23 -3.20
C SER A 11 -9.06 10.54 -3.99
N ASN A 12 -10.17 11.16 -4.37
CA ASN A 12 -10.24 12.44 -5.07
C ASN A 12 -10.19 13.66 -4.13
N GLY A 13 -10.03 13.45 -2.81
CA GLY A 13 -10.00 14.51 -1.82
C GLY A 13 -11.39 15.09 -1.47
N VAL A 14 -12.46 14.39 -1.83
CA VAL A 14 -13.84 14.78 -1.50
C VAL A 14 -14.32 13.94 -0.31
N TYR A 15 -15.07 14.54 0.60
CA TYR A 15 -15.72 13.80 1.67
C TYR A 15 -16.78 12.85 1.11
N VAL A 16 -16.94 11.67 1.74
CA VAL A 16 -18.03 10.74 1.39
C VAL A 16 -19.36 11.44 1.49
N GLN A 17 -20.31 11.10 0.61
CA GLN A 17 -21.56 11.86 0.42
C GLN A 17 -22.44 11.87 1.68
N ASP A 18 -22.41 10.80 2.44
CA ASP A 18 -23.20 10.59 3.67
C ASP A 18 -22.56 11.18 4.94
N LEU A 19 -21.38 11.82 4.81
CA LEU A 19 -20.75 12.49 5.95
C LEU A 19 -21.64 13.65 6.42
N PRO A 20 -22.05 13.68 7.69
CA PRO A 20 -22.84 14.77 8.23
C PRO A 20 -22.17 16.13 8.01
N PHE A 21 -22.93 17.12 7.61
CA PHE A 21 -22.58 18.54 7.38
C PHE A 21 -21.64 18.81 6.18
N PHE A 22 -20.67 17.90 5.87
CA PHE A 22 -19.59 18.18 4.91
C PHE A 22 -19.54 17.22 3.74
N GLY A 23 -20.50 16.28 3.64
CA GLY A 23 -20.58 15.30 2.56
C GLY A 23 -20.51 15.93 1.18
N GLY A 24 -19.73 15.33 0.27
CA GLY A 24 -19.56 15.81 -1.10
C GLY A 24 -18.69 17.07 -1.26
N GLN A 25 -18.19 17.66 -0.18
CA GLN A 25 -17.30 18.82 -0.26
C GLN A 25 -15.84 18.41 -0.44
N PHE A 26 -15.12 19.20 -1.25
CA PHE A 26 -13.67 19.05 -1.38
C PHE A 26 -12.96 19.56 -0.11
N ILE A 27 -12.06 18.77 0.48
CA ILE A 27 -11.48 19.01 1.81
C ILE A 27 -10.90 20.40 2.00
N TRP A 28 -10.19 20.96 1.00
CA TRP A 28 -9.59 22.29 1.10
C TRP A 28 -10.64 23.41 1.04
N LYS A 29 -11.82 23.13 0.47
CA LYS A 29 -12.94 24.09 0.43
C LYS A 29 -13.84 23.99 1.66
N ALA A 30 -13.78 22.90 2.40
CA ALA A 30 -14.61 22.67 3.58
C ALA A 30 -14.14 23.44 4.82
N ASN A 31 -12.88 23.89 4.88
CA ASN A 31 -12.33 24.55 6.07
C ASN A 31 -13.17 25.73 6.60
N PRO A 32 -13.63 26.69 5.77
CA PRO A 32 -14.50 27.77 6.27
C PRO A 32 -15.84 27.25 6.82
N ALA A 33 -16.42 26.23 6.18
CA ALA A 33 -17.68 25.63 6.63
C ALA A 33 -17.52 24.90 7.98
N ILE A 34 -16.36 24.24 8.18
CA ILE A 34 -16.02 23.59 9.45
C ILE A 34 -15.91 24.62 10.58
N VAL A 35 -15.20 25.73 10.33
CA VAL A 35 -15.05 26.81 11.31
C VAL A 35 -16.43 27.42 11.67
N ALA A 36 -17.27 27.72 10.67
CA ALA A 36 -18.62 28.23 10.88
C ALA A 36 -19.49 27.25 11.68
N LYS A 37 -19.38 25.94 11.40
CA LYS A 37 -20.13 24.92 12.16
C LYS A 37 -19.68 24.81 13.60
N LEU A 38 -18.39 24.91 13.88
CA LEU A 38 -17.84 24.92 15.24
C LEU A 38 -18.31 26.15 16.01
N GLU A 39 -18.43 27.32 15.37
CA GLU A 39 -18.97 28.53 15.95
C GLU A 39 -20.47 28.39 16.27
N GLU A 40 -21.26 27.87 15.29
CA GLU A 40 -22.70 27.61 15.46
C GLU A 40 -23.02 26.73 16.68
N VAL A 41 -22.24 25.66 16.89
CA VAL A 41 -22.44 24.71 18.00
C VAL A 41 -21.73 25.13 19.30
N GLY A 42 -21.07 26.30 19.34
CA GLY A 42 -20.39 26.82 20.53
C GLY A 42 -19.10 26.06 20.90
N ALA A 43 -18.53 25.30 19.95
CA ALA A 43 -17.30 24.50 20.17
C ALA A 43 -16.03 25.22 19.70
N LEU A 44 -16.14 26.40 19.07
CA LEU A 44 -14.99 27.17 18.61
C LEU A 44 -14.41 28.02 19.74
N LEU A 45 -13.23 27.64 20.24
CA LEU A 45 -12.51 28.44 21.22
C LEU A 45 -11.85 29.68 20.59
N LYS A 46 -11.15 29.48 19.47
CA LYS A 46 -10.44 30.54 18.74
C LYS A 46 -10.11 30.08 17.33
N HIS A 47 -10.23 31.00 16.38
CA HIS A 47 -9.71 30.82 15.02
C HIS A 47 -8.75 31.95 14.68
N GLN A 48 -7.57 31.60 14.11
CA GLN A 48 -6.61 32.57 13.58
C GLN A 48 -5.82 31.96 12.43
N SER A 49 -5.43 32.78 11.47
CA SER A 49 -4.50 32.37 10.43
C SER A 49 -3.07 32.39 10.97
N ILE A 50 -2.33 31.32 10.70
CA ILE A 50 -0.91 31.22 11.00
C ILE A 50 -0.12 30.85 9.73
N GLN A 51 1.13 31.27 9.67
CA GLN A 51 2.04 30.83 8.63
C GLN A 51 3.01 29.81 9.22
N HIS A 52 3.03 28.62 8.60
CA HIS A 52 3.89 27.53 9.04
C HIS A 52 4.32 26.65 7.85
N SER A 53 5.35 25.83 8.06
CA SER A 53 5.74 24.83 7.08
C SER A 53 4.68 23.73 6.99
N TYR A 54 4.28 23.39 5.79
CA TYR A 54 3.30 22.33 5.53
C TYR A 54 3.80 21.39 4.44
N MET A 55 3.50 20.11 4.55
CA MET A 55 3.95 19.12 3.58
C MET A 55 3.27 19.27 2.24
N HIS A 56 4.08 19.30 1.20
CA HIS A 56 3.63 19.35 -0.19
C HIS A 56 4.17 18.17 -0.98
N CYS A 57 3.41 17.73 -1.98
CA CYS A 57 3.90 16.78 -2.97
C CYS A 57 5.16 17.36 -3.64
N TRP A 58 6.26 16.65 -3.55
CA TRP A 58 7.54 17.11 -4.14
C TRP A 58 7.45 17.30 -5.65
N ARG A 59 6.57 16.57 -6.32
CA ARG A 59 6.39 16.59 -7.78
C ARG A 59 5.40 17.68 -8.22
N HIS A 60 4.21 17.70 -7.62
CA HIS A 60 3.13 18.63 -8.02
C HIS A 60 3.10 19.93 -7.21
N LYS A 61 3.89 20.03 -6.14
CA LYS A 61 3.94 21.21 -5.24
C LYS A 61 2.59 21.55 -4.59
N THR A 62 1.67 20.61 -4.55
CA THR A 62 0.36 20.76 -3.89
C THR A 62 0.41 20.24 -2.46
N PRO A 63 -0.38 20.82 -1.54
CA PRO A 63 -0.44 20.33 -0.18
C PRO A 63 -0.95 18.89 -0.11
N LEU A 64 -0.39 18.11 0.81
CA LEU A 64 -0.76 16.72 1.07
C LEU A 64 -1.72 16.61 2.26
N ILE A 65 -2.43 15.49 2.31
CA ILE A 65 -3.19 15.08 3.49
C ILE A 65 -2.75 13.69 3.94
N TYR A 66 -2.90 13.40 5.22
CA TYR A 66 -2.83 12.04 5.74
C TYR A 66 -4.18 11.37 5.56
N ARG A 67 -4.18 10.20 4.99
CA ARG A 67 -5.38 9.40 4.77
C ARG A 67 -5.06 7.92 4.97
N ALA A 68 -5.93 7.21 5.68
CA ALA A 68 -5.86 5.74 5.70
C ALA A 68 -6.25 5.21 4.31
N THR A 69 -5.43 4.30 3.78
CA THR A 69 -5.65 3.62 2.50
C THR A 69 -5.35 2.14 2.66
N ALA A 70 -6.07 1.30 1.94
CA ALA A 70 -5.71 -0.11 1.85
C ALA A 70 -4.31 -0.24 1.24
N GLN A 71 -3.47 -1.07 1.86
CA GLN A 71 -2.09 -1.33 1.43
C GLN A 71 -1.78 -2.81 1.63
N TRP A 72 -0.78 -3.29 0.87
CA TRP A 72 -0.28 -4.65 0.99
C TRP A 72 1.02 -4.66 1.79
N PHE A 73 1.12 -5.64 2.69
CA PHE A 73 2.25 -5.76 3.59
C PHE A 73 2.85 -7.15 3.54
N VAL A 74 4.17 -7.22 3.62
CA VAL A 74 4.88 -8.45 4.02
C VAL A 74 4.98 -8.46 5.53
N GLY A 75 4.29 -9.42 6.16
CA GLY A 75 4.31 -9.59 7.61
C GLY A 75 5.66 -10.08 8.08
N MET A 76 6.30 -9.33 8.98
CA MET A 76 7.60 -9.71 9.55
C MET A 76 7.49 -10.85 10.55
N ASP A 77 6.35 -10.94 11.25
CA ASP A 77 6.11 -11.88 12.34
C ASP A 77 5.01 -12.90 12.02
N VAL A 78 4.62 -13.00 10.74
CA VAL A 78 3.67 -14.01 10.28
C VAL A 78 4.45 -15.30 9.94
N PRO A 79 4.15 -16.44 10.59
CA PRO A 79 4.79 -17.70 10.28
C PRO A 79 4.52 -18.13 8.83
N VAL A 80 5.56 -18.59 8.14
CA VAL A 80 5.44 -19.19 6.80
C VAL A 80 5.30 -20.72 6.91
N ALA A 81 5.27 -21.43 5.79
CA ALA A 81 4.91 -22.84 5.71
C ALA A 81 5.70 -23.79 6.64
N ASP A 82 6.93 -23.44 7.03
CA ASP A 82 7.79 -24.20 7.96
C ASP A 82 7.68 -23.74 9.42
N GLY A 83 6.82 -22.74 9.69
CA GLY A 83 6.57 -22.22 11.04
C GLY A 83 7.53 -21.10 11.48
N GLU A 84 8.61 -20.82 10.74
CA GLU A 84 9.47 -19.66 11.03
C GLU A 84 8.91 -18.37 10.46
N THR A 85 9.19 -17.24 11.09
CA THR A 85 8.84 -15.91 10.59
C THR A 85 9.96 -15.32 9.73
N LEU A 86 9.64 -14.33 8.89
CA LEU A 86 10.66 -13.63 8.11
C LEU A 86 11.71 -12.95 9.02
N ARG A 87 11.27 -12.40 10.15
CA ARG A 87 12.18 -11.77 11.13
C ARG A 87 13.16 -12.78 11.73
N GLU A 88 12.67 -13.93 12.18
CA GLU A 88 13.52 -14.98 12.75
C GLU A 88 14.56 -15.46 11.74
N ARG A 89 14.16 -15.74 10.51
CA ARG A 89 15.10 -16.16 9.43
C ARG A 89 16.15 -15.09 9.15
N ALA A 90 15.73 -13.82 9.06
CA ALA A 90 16.65 -12.73 8.77
C ALA A 90 17.65 -12.52 9.92
N LEU A 91 17.20 -12.56 11.16
CA LEU A 91 18.09 -12.44 12.33
C LEU A 91 19.07 -13.61 12.41
N LYS A 92 18.61 -14.84 12.16
CA LYS A 92 19.47 -16.01 12.11
C LYS A 92 20.53 -15.88 11.00
N ALA A 93 20.16 -15.48 9.80
CA ALA A 93 21.10 -15.26 8.70
C ALA A 93 22.14 -14.18 9.03
N ILE A 94 21.76 -13.11 9.76
CA ILE A 94 22.69 -12.09 10.24
C ILE A 94 23.70 -12.69 11.21
N GLU A 95 23.28 -13.55 12.14
CA GLU A 95 24.19 -14.21 13.07
C GLU A 95 25.20 -15.12 12.38
N GLU A 96 24.80 -15.79 11.32
CA GLU A 96 25.62 -16.73 10.52
C GLU A 96 26.51 -16.02 9.49
N THR A 97 26.37 -14.70 9.31
CA THR A 97 27.12 -13.93 8.30
C THR A 97 28.31 -13.21 8.94
N ASP A 98 29.47 -13.27 8.28
CA ASP A 98 30.66 -12.48 8.64
C ASP A 98 30.55 -11.06 8.08
N PHE A 99 30.70 -10.07 8.95
CA PHE A 99 30.63 -8.66 8.60
C PHE A 99 31.99 -7.97 8.64
N VAL A 100 32.33 -7.29 7.54
CA VAL A 100 33.52 -6.44 7.45
C VAL A 100 33.09 -5.04 6.99
N PRO A 101 33.13 -4.04 7.87
CA PRO A 101 33.57 -4.05 9.27
C PRO A 101 32.54 -4.68 10.23
N ALA A 102 33.00 -5.23 11.34
CA ALA A 102 32.17 -5.99 12.30
C ALA A 102 30.97 -5.21 12.90
N TRP A 103 31.08 -3.89 13.03
CA TRP A 103 29.99 -3.06 13.53
C TRP A 103 28.73 -3.09 12.63
N GLY A 104 28.88 -3.45 11.37
CA GLY A 104 27.76 -3.60 10.43
C GLY A 104 26.73 -4.63 10.90
N LYS A 105 27.18 -5.72 11.54
CA LYS A 105 26.32 -6.76 12.09
C LYS A 105 25.30 -6.21 13.08
N GLN A 106 25.75 -5.50 14.10
CA GLN A 106 24.87 -4.96 15.13
C GLN A 106 23.88 -3.94 14.56
N ARG A 107 24.32 -3.12 13.60
CA ARG A 107 23.44 -2.17 12.94
C ARG A 107 22.32 -2.86 12.18
N LEU A 108 22.64 -3.86 11.36
CA LEU A 108 21.64 -4.59 10.58
C LEU A 108 20.69 -5.40 11.48
N HIS A 109 21.24 -6.05 12.51
CA HIS A 109 20.46 -6.74 13.53
C HIS A 109 19.39 -5.82 14.14
N ASN A 110 19.79 -4.64 14.64
CA ASN A 110 18.84 -3.69 15.26
C ASN A 110 17.79 -3.18 14.28
N MET A 111 18.15 -2.97 13.01
CA MET A 111 17.21 -2.56 11.97
C MET A 111 16.16 -3.63 11.71
N ILE A 112 16.53 -4.91 11.69
CA ILE A 112 15.60 -6.01 11.44
C ILE A 112 14.79 -6.33 12.70
N ALA A 113 15.40 -6.34 13.88
CA ALA A 113 14.72 -6.65 15.14
C ALA A 113 13.55 -5.70 15.44
N GLY A 114 13.72 -4.41 15.13
CA GLY A 114 12.69 -3.38 15.36
C GLY A 114 11.86 -3.02 14.11
N ARG A 115 12.00 -3.73 12.99
CA ARG A 115 11.33 -3.36 11.75
C ARG A 115 9.84 -3.70 11.81
N PRO A 116 8.93 -2.74 11.51
CA PRO A 116 7.52 -3.05 11.29
C PRO A 116 7.32 -3.87 10.01
N ASP A 117 6.10 -4.37 9.80
CA ASP A 117 5.70 -4.99 8.54
C ASP A 117 6.03 -4.08 7.36
N TRP A 118 6.46 -4.69 6.26
CA TRP A 118 6.89 -3.95 5.10
C TRP A 118 5.73 -3.67 4.15
N CYS A 119 5.32 -2.41 4.05
CA CYS A 119 4.35 -1.98 3.04
C CYS A 119 4.99 -2.07 1.65
N ILE A 120 4.53 -3.03 0.85
CA ILE A 120 5.07 -3.31 -0.48
C ILE A 120 4.29 -2.69 -1.63
N SER A 121 3.07 -2.22 -1.39
CA SER A 121 2.24 -1.63 -2.44
C SER A 121 2.56 -0.15 -2.67
N ARG A 122 2.52 0.26 -3.93
CA ARG A 122 2.69 1.65 -4.37
C ARG A 122 1.64 1.98 -5.42
N GLN A 123 1.08 3.18 -5.35
CA GLN A 123 0.15 3.73 -6.31
C GLN A 123 0.96 4.52 -7.34
N ARG A 124 1.50 3.80 -8.33
CA ARG A 124 2.35 4.36 -9.39
C ARG A 124 1.89 3.83 -10.75
N ASN A 125 2.09 4.66 -11.79
CA ASN A 125 1.81 4.27 -13.18
C ASN A 125 2.92 3.43 -13.81
N TRP A 126 4.07 3.32 -13.13
CA TRP A 126 5.22 2.55 -13.56
C TRP A 126 5.76 1.73 -12.40
N GLY A 127 6.04 0.47 -12.65
CA GLY A 127 6.57 -0.49 -11.69
C GLY A 127 6.05 -1.90 -11.97
N VAL A 128 6.60 -2.90 -11.29
CA VAL A 128 6.10 -4.28 -11.36
C VAL A 128 4.72 -4.34 -10.71
N PRO A 129 3.66 -4.77 -11.40
CA PRO A 129 2.32 -4.80 -10.83
C PRO A 129 2.18 -5.87 -9.75
N ILE A 130 1.24 -5.65 -8.84
CA ILE A 130 0.76 -6.67 -7.91
C ILE A 130 -0.48 -7.32 -8.57
N PRO A 131 -0.39 -8.54 -9.11
CA PRO A 131 -1.44 -9.11 -9.93
C PRO A 131 -2.54 -9.78 -9.10
N PHE A 132 -3.24 -8.99 -8.28
CA PHE A 132 -4.31 -9.47 -7.41
C PHE A 132 -5.70 -9.11 -7.93
N PHE A 133 -6.63 -10.03 -7.69
CA PHE A 133 -8.06 -9.83 -7.87
C PHE A 133 -8.73 -9.84 -6.49
N LEU A 134 -9.45 -8.78 -6.17
CA LEU A 134 -10.15 -8.60 -4.90
C LEU A 134 -11.64 -8.74 -5.09
N HIS A 135 -12.28 -9.49 -4.21
CA HIS A 135 -13.73 -9.55 -4.18
C HIS A 135 -14.31 -8.18 -3.82
N ARG A 136 -15.24 -7.68 -4.63
CA ARG A 136 -15.73 -6.29 -4.55
C ARG A 136 -16.41 -5.94 -3.22
N GLU A 137 -17.07 -6.89 -2.58
CA GLU A 137 -17.80 -6.65 -1.33
C GLU A 137 -16.93 -6.91 -0.10
N SER A 138 -16.18 -8.02 -0.06
CA SER A 138 -15.38 -8.39 1.10
C SER A 138 -13.95 -7.83 1.11
N GLY A 139 -13.43 -7.43 -0.06
CA GLY A 139 -12.03 -7.03 -0.21
C GLY A 139 -11.02 -8.17 -0.10
N GLU A 140 -11.50 -9.41 -0.02
CA GLU A 140 -10.64 -10.59 0.10
C GLU A 140 -10.00 -10.96 -1.25
N LEU A 141 -8.83 -11.60 -1.17
CA LEU A 141 -8.14 -12.13 -2.33
C LEU A 141 -8.95 -13.27 -2.97
N HIS A 142 -8.86 -13.37 -4.29
CA HIS A 142 -9.42 -14.51 -5.01
C HIS A 142 -8.86 -15.84 -4.48
N PRO A 143 -9.67 -16.90 -4.24
CA PRO A 143 -9.17 -18.16 -3.71
C PRO A 143 -8.04 -18.81 -4.52
N ARG A 144 -8.02 -18.60 -5.84
CA ARG A 144 -6.98 -19.08 -6.76
C ARG A 144 -5.84 -18.06 -6.97
N THR A 145 -5.59 -17.14 -6.03
CA THR A 145 -4.61 -16.05 -6.21
C THR A 145 -3.24 -16.56 -6.64
N VAL A 146 -2.72 -17.63 -6.03
CA VAL A 146 -1.40 -18.19 -6.38
C VAL A 146 -1.35 -18.67 -7.84
N GLU A 147 -2.38 -19.38 -8.28
CA GLU A 147 -2.51 -19.84 -9.66
C GLU A 147 -2.62 -18.65 -10.64
N LEU A 148 -3.42 -17.65 -10.29
CA LEU A 148 -3.62 -16.46 -11.11
C LEU A 148 -2.36 -15.61 -11.25
N ILE A 149 -1.55 -15.50 -10.18
CA ILE A 149 -0.23 -14.85 -10.24
C ILE A 149 0.65 -15.55 -11.27
N GLU A 150 0.70 -16.88 -11.25
CA GLU A 150 1.50 -17.66 -12.20
C GLU A 150 1.03 -17.46 -13.64
N GLN A 151 -0.27 -17.47 -13.89
CA GLN A 151 -0.82 -17.21 -15.21
C GLN A 151 -0.50 -15.80 -15.72
N VAL A 152 -0.54 -14.80 -14.84
CA VAL A 152 -0.14 -13.43 -15.17
C VAL A 152 1.36 -13.34 -15.42
N ALA A 153 2.20 -14.01 -14.61
CA ALA A 153 3.64 -14.03 -14.79
C ALA A 153 4.04 -14.59 -16.17
N GLN A 154 3.41 -15.67 -16.61
CA GLN A 154 3.63 -16.25 -17.94
C GLN A 154 3.22 -15.29 -19.07
N ARG A 155 2.14 -14.54 -18.90
CA ARG A 155 1.75 -13.50 -19.88
C ARG A 155 2.75 -12.34 -19.90
N VAL A 156 3.21 -11.90 -18.74
CA VAL A 156 4.22 -10.84 -18.63
C VAL A 156 5.54 -11.26 -19.26
N GLU A 157 5.96 -12.52 -19.11
CA GLU A 157 7.16 -13.08 -19.74
C GLU A 157 7.08 -12.98 -21.29
N GLN A 158 5.90 -13.21 -21.86
CA GLN A 158 5.69 -13.22 -23.32
C GLN A 158 5.44 -11.85 -23.91
N GLN A 159 4.76 -10.95 -23.19
CA GLN A 159 4.19 -9.71 -23.71
C GLN A 159 4.69 -8.44 -22.99
N GLY A 160 5.51 -8.61 -21.93
CA GLY A 160 5.93 -7.53 -21.08
C GLY A 160 4.88 -7.13 -20.04
N ILE A 161 5.24 -6.15 -19.23
CA ILE A 161 4.47 -5.72 -18.05
C ILE A 161 3.08 -5.19 -18.37
N ASP A 162 2.89 -4.64 -19.56
CA ASP A 162 1.60 -4.12 -20.03
C ASP A 162 0.53 -5.22 -20.14
N ALA A 163 0.95 -6.49 -20.21
CA ALA A 163 0.04 -7.63 -20.20
C ALA A 163 -0.91 -7.65 -19.00
N TRP A 164 -0.44 -7.21 -17.81
CA TRP A 164 -1.31 -7.08 -16.66
C TRP A 164 -2.26 -5.89 -16.78
N PHE A 165 -1.74 -4.72 -17.14
CA PHE A 165 -2.57 -3.51 -17.17
C PHE A 165 -3.68 -3.57 -18.23
N ASN A 166 -3.41 -4.22 -19.36
CA ASN A 166 -4.36 -4.40 -20.47
C ASN A 166 -5.27 -5.63 -20.32
N LEU A 167 -5.00 -6.51 -19.36
CA LEU A 167 -5.76 -7.74 -19.13
C LEU A 167 -7.21 -7.45 -18.76
N ASP A 168 -8.16 -8.03 -19.48
CA ASP A 168 -9.54 -8.15 -19.02
C ASP A 168 -9.65 -9.27 -17.98
N ALA A 169 -10.21 -8.95 -16.81
CA ALA A 169 -10.40 -9.92 -15.74
C ALA A 169 -11.19 -11.17 -16.20
N ALA A 170 -12.12 -11.02 -17.12
CA ALA A 170 -12.91 -12.12 -17.67
C ALA A 170 -12.07 -13.19 -18.38
N GLU A 171 -10.89 -12.84 -18.91
CA GLU A 171 -10.01 -13.82 -19.55
C GLU A 171 -9.44 -14.87 -18.56
N LEU A 172 -9.30 -14.51 -17.30
CA LEU A 172 -8.78 -15.41 -16.25
C LEU A 172 -9.86 -15.92 -15.30
N LEU A 173 -10.88 -15.11 -15.05
CA LEU A 173 -11.93 -15.40 -14.08
C LEU A 173 -13.24 -15.90 -14.72
N GLY A 174 -13.41 -15.72 -16.04
CA GLY A 174 -14.66 -16.09 -16.71
C GLY A 174 -15.86 -15.39 -16.08
N ASP A 175 -16.88 -16.15 -15.72
CA ASP A 175 -18.14 -15.64 -15.16
C ASP A 175 -17.98 -14.99 -13.77
N GLU A 176 -16.89 -15.31 -13.05
CA GLU A 176 -16.61 -14.75 -11.72
C GLU A 176 -16.09 -13.30 -11.80
N ALA A 177 -15.64 -12.83 -12.97
CA ALA A 177 -15.04 -11.52 -13.16
C ALA A 177 -15.89 -10.36 -12.64
N ALA A 178 -17.23 -10.48 -12.72
CA ALA A 178 -18.15 -9.45 -12.24
C ALA A 178 -18.05 -9.22 -10.70
N GLN A 179 -17.63 -10.24 -9.95
CA GLN A 179 -17.53 -10.21 -8.49
C GLN A 179 -16.17 -9.67 -7.99
N TYR A 180 -15.18 -9.59 -8.89
CA TYR A 180 -13.83 -9.20 -8.55
C TYR A 180 -13.40 -7.91 -9.24
N GLU A 181 -12.46 -7.23 -8.63
CA GLU A 181 -11.75 -6.13 -9.26
C GLU A 181 -10.24 -6.40 -9.30
N LYS A 182 -9.65 -5.99 -10.39
CA LYS A 182 -8.20 -6.04 -10.59
C LYS A 182 -7.56 -4.82 -9.96
N ILE A 183 -6.58 -5.01 -9.07
CA ILE A 183 -5.86 -3.88 -8.48
C ILE A 183 -4.80 -3.34 -9.45
N SER A 184 -4.48 -2.06 -9.31
CA SER A 184 -3.50 -1.36 -10.13
C SER A 184 -2.21 -1.01 -9.39
N ASP A 185 -2.06 -1.47 -8.15
CA ASP A 185 -0.88 -1.21 -7.34
C ASP A 185 0.37 -1.85 -7.95
N THR A 186 1.50 -1.19 -7.74
CA THR A 186 2.82 -1.71 -8.12
C THR A 186 3.63 -2.06 -6.88
N LEU A 187 4.62 -2.92 -7.03
CA LEU A 187 5.55 -3.28 -5.97
C LEU A 187 6.49 -2.11 -5.62
N ASP A 188 6.90 -2.06 -4.38
CA ASP A 188 8.02 -1.22 -3.93
C ASP A 188 9.29 -1.60 -4.69
N VAL A 189 9.99 -0.63 -5.24
CA VAL A 189 11.25 -0.81 -5.99
C VAL A 189 12.33 -1.57 -5.18
N TRP A 190 12.27 -1.54 -3.86
CA TRP A 190 13.17 -2.34 -3.02
C TRP A 190 12.84 -3.83 -3.06
N PHE A 191 11.61 -4.19 -3.41
CA PHE A 191 11.25 -5.57 -3.68
C PHE A 191 11.96 -6.06 -4.95
N ASP A 192 11.91 -5.28 -6.04
CA ASP A 192 12.60 -5.57 -7.29
C ASP A 192 14.11 -5.70 -7.04
N SER A 193 14.69 -4.74 -6.31
CA SER A 193 16.11 -4.78 -5.93
C SER A 193 16.46 -6.02 -5.10
N GLY A 194 15.59 -6.40 -4.17
CA GLY A 194 15.75 -7.59 -3.33
C GLY A 194 15.78 -8.90 -4.12
N THR A 195 15.11 -8.97 -5.27
CA THR A 195 15.07 -10.16 -6.12
C THR A 195 16.18 -10.23 -7.17
N THR A 196 17.01 -9.18 -7.30
CA THR A 196 18.09 -9.10 -8.30
C THR A 196 19.01 -10.33 -8.26
N HIS A 197 19.39 -10.82 -7.08
CA HIS A 197 20.24 -12.00 -6.93
C HIS A 197 19.61 -13.26 -7.56
N TRP A 198 18.28 -13.35 -7.57
CA TRP A 198 17.59 -14.51 -8.09
C TRP A 198 17.79 -14.64 -9.61
N HIS A 199 17.48 -13.59 -10.36
CA HIS A 199 17.57 -13.65 -11.82
C HIS A 199 18.98 -13.42 -12.37
N VAL A 200 19.92 -12.84 -11.58
CA VAL A 200 21.32 -12.69 -11.99
C VAL A 200 22.14 -13.95 -11.67
N MET A 201 21.84 -14.61 -10.54
CA MET A 201 22.63 -15.74 -10.06
C MET A 201 22.05 -17.11 -10.45
N ARG A 202 20.76 -17.17 -10.79
CA ARG A 202 20.04 -18.41 -11.10
C ARG A 202 19.43 -18.45 -12.51
N GLY A 203 19.51 -17.31 -13.24
CA GLY A 203 19.06 -17.19 -14.62
C GLY A 203 19.99 -17.82 -15.63
#